data_6ef5081382283d422b38a850408db0fa
#
_entry.id   6ef5081382283d422b38a850408db0fa
#
_cell.length_a   1.000
_cell.length_b   1.000
_cell.length_c   1.000
_cell.angle_alpha   90.00
_cell.angle_beta   90.00
_cell.angle_gamma   90.00
#
_symmetry.space_group_name_H-M   'P 1'
#
loop_
_entity.id
_entity.type
_entity.pdbx_description
1 polymer ?
#
loop_
_entity_poly.entity_id
_entity_poly.type
_entity_poly.pdbx_seq_one_letter_code
_entity_poly.pdbx_strand_id
1 'polypeptide(L)'
;GSIAASDLSAAMVQEAERRAGELGVKPGQISFLASDLESLEGRYDTVICLDVFIHYPQQPAEEMVRHLAAMAERHLIVSFAPYTPLLALLKGIGQLFPGPSKTTRAYTLREDGIVAAAAAAGFKPVRRSLNQAPFYFSRLIAFERG
;
A
#
# COMPACT_ATOMS: atom_id res chain seq x y z
N GLY A 1 -4.66 20.04 -10.07
CA GLY A 1 -4.01 19.57 -8.83
C GLY A 1 -2.61 19.07 -9.14
N SER A 2 -1.74 19.05 -8.15
CA SER A 2 -0.40 18.45 -8.22
C SER A 2 -0.41 17.03 -7.66
N ILE A 3 0.46 16.18 -8.17
CA ILE A 3 0.65 14.81 -7.68
C ILE A 3 2.08 14.71 -7.12
N ALA A 4 2.22 14.11 -5.94
CA ALA A 4 3.50 13.66 -5.41
C ALA A 4 3.53 12.13 -5.47
N ALA A 5 4.54 11.56 -6.09
CA ALA A 5 4.74 10.11 -6.20
C ALA A 5 6.07 9.73 -5.56
N SER A 6 6.07 8.69 -4.73
CA SER A 6 7.28 8.21 -4.07
C SER A 6 7.41 6.69 -4.14
N ASP A 7 8.63 6.24 -4.17
CA ASP A 7 9.01 4.83 -4.03
C ASP A 7 10.36 4.75 -3.32
N LEU A 8 10.62 3.67 -2.58
CA LEU A 8 11.91 3.44 -1.93
C LEU A 8 13.05 3.26 -2.95
N SER A 9 12.74 2.70 -4.11
CA SER A 9 13.70 2.40 -5.17
C SER A 9 13.89 3.60 -6.11
N ALA A 10 15.06 4.22 -6.08
CA ALA A 10 15.41 5.28 -7.03
C ALA A 10 15.27 4.83 -8.50
N ALA A 11 15.53 3.56 -8.81
CA ALA A 11 15.36 3.01 -10.15
C ALA A 11 13.89 2.96 -10.58
N MET A 12 12.98 2.62 -9.64
CA MET A 12 11.53 2.65 -9.91
C MET A 12 11.02 4.07 -10.09
N VAL A 13 11.52 5.01 -9.30
CA VAL A 13 11.21 6.44 -9.44
C VAL A 13 11.63 6.96 -10.82
N GLN A 14 12.85 6.67 -11.26
CA GLN A 14 13.34 7.05 -12.60
C GLN A 14 12.50 6.44 -13.73
N GLU A 15 12.12 5.17 -13.59
CA GLU A 15 11.27 4.50 -14.58
C GLU A 15 9.85 5.11 -14.60
N ALA A 16 9.29 5.45 -13.45
CA ALA A 16 7.99 6.12 -13.35
C ALA A 16 8.03 7.52 -14.03
N GLU A 17 9.10 8.29 -13.80
CA GLU A 17 9.31 9.60 -14.41
C GLU A 17 9.44 9.48 -15.94
N ARG A 18 10.23 8.51 -16.42
CA ARG A 18 10.38 8.23 -17.85
C ARG A 18 9.02 7.91 -18.51
N ARG A 19 8.24 7.01 -17.88
CA ARG A 19 6.90 6.63 -18.39
C ARG A 19 5.93 7.80 -18.37
N ALA A 20 5.96 8.63 -17.33
CA ALA A 20 5.13 9.83 -17.28
C ALA A 20 5.42 10.76 -18.47
N GLY A 21 6.69 10.94 -18.81
CA GLY A 21 7.11 11.71 -19.99
C GLY A 21 6.58 11.10 -21.29
N GLU A 22 6.66 9.78 -21.46
CA GLU A 22 6.14 9.07 -22.65
C GLU A 22 4.62 9.19 -22.78
N LEU A 23 3.90 9.26 -21.66
CA LEU A 23 2.45 9.46 -21.61
C LEU A 23 2.03 10.94 -21.79
N GLY A 24 3.00 11.83 -22.00
CA GLY A 24 2.72 13.25 -22.24
C GLY A 24 2.37 14.04 -20.98
N VAL A 25 2.73 13.55 -19.79
CA VAL A 25 2.58 14.29 -18.53
C VAL A 25 3.51 15.50 -18.59
N LYS A 26 2.97 16.69 -18.37
CA LYS A 26 3.75 17.93 -18.42
C LYS A 26 4.70 18.04 -17.23
N PRO A 27 5.90 18.59 -17.41
CA PRO A 27 6.81 18.88 -16.30
C PRO A 27 6.10 19.68 -15.19
N GLY A 28 6.30 19.29 -13.95
CA GLY A 28 5.70 19.93 -12.77
C GLY A 28 4.28 19.48 -12.40
N GLN A 29 3.63 18.63 -13.22
CA GLN A 29 2.34 18.02 -12.82
C GLN A 29 2.50 16.90 -11.79
N ILE A 30 3.62 16.16 -11.86
CA ILE A 30 3.97 15.13 -10.90
C ILE A 30 5.37 15.43 -10.38
N SER A 31 5.55 15.41 -9.07
CA SER A 31 6.86 15.36 -8.42
C SER A 31 7.18 13.92 -8.04
N PHE A 32 8.38 13.47 -8.35
CA PHE A 32 8.85 12.12 -8.06
C PHE A 32 9.94 12.18 -6.99
N LEU A 33 9.87 11.30 -5.99
CA LEU A 33 10.78 11.29 -4.86
C LEU A 33 11.19 9.84 -4.52
N ALA A 34 12.51 9.59 -4.47
CA ALA A 34 13.02 8.36 -3.88
C ALA A 34 13.11 8.53 -2.35
N SER A 35 12.20 7.90 -1.63
CA SER A 35 12.08 8.03 -0.16
C SER A 35 11.41 6.80 0.43
N ASP A 36 11.75 6.49 1.69
CA ASP A 36 10.98 5.53 2.46
C ASP A 36 9.63 6.12 2.88
N LEU A 37 8.69 5.23 3.19
CA LEU A 37 7.31 5.61 3.50
C LEU A 37 7.22 6.35 4.86
N GLU A 38 8.10 5.99 5.80
CA GLU A 38 8.18 6.53 7.15
C GLU A 38 8.61 8.00 7.18
N SER A 39 9.43 8.42 6.23
CA SER A 39 9.95 9.79 6.15
C SER A 39 9.12 10.73 5.27
N LEU A 40 8.04 10.23 4.66
CA LEU A 40 7.15 11.08 3.88
C LEU A 40 6.40 12.07 4.79
N GLU A 41 6.36 13.31 4.34
CA GLU A 41 5.65 14.39 5.03
C GLU A 41 4.77 15.16 4.06
N GLY A 42 3.87 15.96 4.60
CA GLY A 42 2.99 16.82 3.81
C GLY A 42 1.51 16.60 4.11
N ARG A 43 0.68 17.37 3.39
CA ARG A 43 -0.78 17.26 3.46
C ARG A 43 -1.34 17.20 2.05
N TYR A 44 -2.18 16.24 1.81
CA TYR A 44 -2.73 15.91 0.50
C TYR A 44 -4.22 15.68 0.61
N ASP A 45 -5.00 16.13 -0.35
CA ASP A 45 -6.44 15.82 -0.42
C ASP A 45 -6.67 14.30 -0.37
N THR A 46 -5.89 13.57 -1.12
CA THR A 46 -5.96 12.10 -1.24
C THR A 46 -4.56 11.49 -1.11
N VAL A 47 -4.43 10.49 -0.25
CA VAL A 47 -3.22 9.66 -0.12
C VAL A 47 -3.53 8.25 -0.62
N ILE A 48 -2.65 7.72 -1.47
CA ILE A 48 -2.79 6.39 -2.08
C ILE A 48 -1.51 5.60 -1.80
N CYS A 49 -1.64 4.41 -1.19
CA CYS A 49 -0.55 3.48 -0.92
C CYS A 49 -0.93 2.08 -1.40
N LEU A 50 -0.30 1.63 -2.49
CA LEU A 50 -0.63 0.36 -3.14
C LEU A 50 0.55 -0.61 -3.08
N ASP A 51 0.25 -1.84 -2.63
CA ASP A 51 1.15 -3.02 -2.63
C ASP A 51 2.46 -2.85 -1.83
N VAL A 52 2.53 -1.84 -0.94
CA VAL A 52 3.68 -1.61 -0.06
C VAL A 52 3.56 -2.43 1.23
N PHE A 53 2.36 -2.60 1.75
CA PHE A 53 2.13 -3.25 3.05
C PHE A 53 2.46 -4.74 3.09
N ILE A 54 2.71 -5.38 1.96
CA ILE A 54 3.21 -6.77 1.90
C ILE A 54 4.58 -6.93 2.58
N HIS A 55 5.31 -5.84 2.77
CA HIS A 55 6.62 -5.82 3.41
C HIS A 55 6.57 -5.58 4.92
N TYR A 56 5.40 -5.25 5.48
CA TYR A 56 5.21 -4.89 6.88
C TYR A 56 4.45 -5.95 7.66
N PRO A 57 4.93 -6.36 8.86
CA PRO A 57 4.12 -7.08 9.82
C PRO A 57 2.87 -6.27 10.25
N GLN A 58 1.90 -6.90 10.90
CA GLN A 58 0.61 -6.29 11.24
C GLN A 58 0.74 -4.96 11.98
N GLN A 59 1.47 -4.92 13.09
CA GLN A 59 1.58 -3.72 13.91
C GLN A 59 2.28 -2.56 13.18
N PRO A 60 3.47 -2.73 12.55
CA PRO A 60 4.08 -1.69 11.72
C PRO A 60 3.17 -1.20 10.58
N ALA A 61 2.41 -2.10 9.94
CA ALA A 61 1.45 -1.71 8.90
C ALA A 61 0.34 -0.81 9.45
N GLU A 62 -0.19 -1.10 10.65
CA GLU A 62 -1.19 -0.27 11.31
C GLU A 62 -0.64 1.11 11.71
N GLU A 63 0.61 1.17 12.18
CA GLU A 63 1.31 2.44 12.47
C GLU A 63 1.48 3.27 11.20
N MET A 64 1.86 2.62 10.10
CA MET A 64 2.00 3.26 8.81
C MET A 64 0.66 3.77 8.25
N VAL A 65 -0.43 3.02 8.43
CA VAL A 65 -1.78 3.50 8.06
C VAL A 65 -2.13 4.77 8.84
N ARG A 66 -1.81 4.86 10.13
CA ARG A 66 -2.03 6.09 10.93
C ARG A 66 -1.17 7.25 10.41
N HIS A 67 0.09 7.00 10.05
CA HIS A 67 0.98 8.00 9.46
C HIS A 67 0.40 8.55 8.14
N LEU A 68 0.03 7.69 7.21
CA LEU A 68 -0.58 8.09 5.94
C LEU A 68 -1.93 8.80 6.12
N ALA A 69 -2.74 8.35 7.08
CA ALA A 69 -3.99 9.00 7.43
C ALA A 69 -3.78 10.43 7.98
N ALA A 70 -2.69 10.68 8.71
CA ALA A 70 -2.37 12.02 9.18
C ALA A 70 -2.02 12.99 8.02
N MET A 71 -1.49 12.46 6.92
CA MET A 71 -1.18 13.22 5.70
C MET A 71 -2.39 13.44 4.79
N ALA A 72 -3.42 12.59 4.88
CA ALA A 72 -4.62 12.66 4.05
C ALA A 72 -5.64 13.64 4.63
N GLU A 73 -6.16 14.55 3.80
CA GLU A 73 -7.22 15.49 4.24
C GLU A 73 -8.62 14.91 4.06
N ARG A 74 -8.87 14.20 2.96
CA ARG A 74 -10.20 13.69 2.62
C ARG A 74 -10.24 12.20 2.38
N HIS A 75 -9.29 11.67 1.59
CA HIS A 75 -9.34 10.28 1.17
C HIS A 75 -8.01 9.57 1.48
N LEU A 76 -8.12 8.33 1.95
CA LEU A 76 -7.01 7.41 2.08
C LEU A 76 -7.35 6.11 1.34
N ILE A 77 -6.49 5.70 0.43
CA ILE A 77 -6.66 4.44 -0.33
C ILE A 77 -5.45 3.56 -0.06
N VAL A 78 -5.69 2.37 0.44
CA VAL A 78 -4.62 1.41 0.72
C VAL A 78 -4.91 0.05 0.12
N SER A 79 -3.87 -0.66 -0.31
CA SER A 79 -3.98 -2.07 -0.67
C SER A 79 -3.00 -2.93 0.12
N PHE A 80 -3.38 -4.16 0.42
CA PHE A 80 -2.60 -5.13 1.16
C PHE A 80 -3.03 -6.56 0.84
N ALA A 81 -2.15 -7.53 1.10
CA ALA A 81 -2.48 -8.95 1.03
C ALA A 81 -3.34 -9.32 2.24
N PRO A 82 -4.61 -9.74 2.05
CA PRO A 82 -5.49 -10.06 3.18
C PRO A 82 -5.08 -11.37 3.84
N TYR A 83 -5.12 -11.41 5.17
CA TYR A 83 -5.02 -12.67 5.90
C TYR A 83 -6.31 -13.48 5.71
N THR A 84 -6.17 -14.68 5.18
CA THR A 84 -7.24 -15.68 5.17
C THR A 84 -6.72 -17.00 5.72
N PRO A 85 -7.54 -17.78 6.47
CA PRO A 85 -7.13 -19.07 6.99
C PRO A 85 -6.65 -20.04 5.90
N LEU A 86 -7.27 -19.97 4.71
CA LEU A 86 -6.89 -20.77 3.56
C LEU A 86 -5.49 -20.43 3.05
N LEU A 87 -5.16 -19.14 2.92
CA LEU A 87 -3.82 -18.70 2.51
C LEU A 87 -2.77 -19.05 3.56
N ALA A 88 -3.10 -18.97 4.84
CA ALA A 88 -2.24 -19.39 5.94
C ALA A 88 -1.95 -20.90 5.87
N LEU A 89 -2.96 -21.71 5.59
CA LEU A 89 -2.83 -23.16 5.40
C LEU A 89 -1.96 -23.50 4.19
N LEU A 90 -2.22 -22.88 3.03
CA LEU A 90 -1.45 -23.07 1.80
C LEU A 90 0.01 -22.67 1.97
N LYS A 91 0.27 -21.56 2.69
CA LYS A 91 1.62 -21.13 3.04
C LYS A 91 2.33 -22.15 3.95
N GLY A 92 1.63 -22.73 4.93
CA GLY A 92 2.13 -23.79 5.79
C GLY A 92 2.49 -25.06 5.01
N ILE A 93 1.63 -25.47 4.08
CA ILE A 93 1.88 -26.63 3.20
C ILE A 93 3.06 -26.34 2.27
N GLY A 94 3.16 -25.14 1.70
CA GLY A 94 4.27 -24.74 0.82
C GLY A 94 5.64 -24.77 1.49
N GLN A 95 5.71 -24.57 2.82
CA GLN A 95 6.95 -24.69 3.59
C GLN A 95 7.45 -26.13 3.74
N LEU A 96 6.60 -27.13 3.52
CA LEU A 96 6.98 -28.55 3.57
C LEU A 96 7.65 -29.02 2.27
N PHE A 97 7.60 -28.25 1.20
CA PHE A 97 8.26 -28.55 -0.05
C PHE A 97 9.55 -27.73 -0.20
N PRO A 98 10.75 -28.34 -0.08
CA PRO A 98 12.01 -27.64 -0.27
C PRO A 98 12.17 -27.28 -1.76
N GLY A 99 11.82 -26.05 -2.12
CA GLY A 99 12.09 -25.48 -3.43
C GLY A 99 13.04 -24.28 -3.32
N PRO A 100 13.79 -23.91 -4.39
CA PRO A 100 14.75 -22.80 -4.37
C PRO A 100 14.09 -21.41 -4.32
N SER A 101 12.79 -21.33 -4.07
CA SER A 101 12.07 -20.08 -3.92
C SER A 101 12.47 -19.44 -2.59
N LYS A 102 13.43 -18.53 -2.62
CA LYS A 102 13.59 -17.49 -1.60
C LYS A 102 12.36 -16.59 -1.69
N THR A 103 11.23 -17.06 -1.22
CA THR A 103 10.01 -16.28 -1.12
C THR A 103 10.34 -15.08 -0.23
N THR A 104 10.40 -13.91 -0.83
CA THR A 104 10.26 -12.63 -0.13
C THR A 104 9.14 -12.84 0.88
N ARG A 105 9.41 -12.59 2.16
CA ARG A 105 8.40 -12.76 3.22
C ARG A 105 7.28 -11.74 2.99
N ALA A 106 6.32 -12.10 2.15
CA ALA A 106 5.11 -11.32 2.01
C ALA A 106 4.25 -11.55 3.26
N TYR A 107 3.96 -10.47 3.97
CA TYR A 107 3.06 -10.50 5.11
C TYR A 107 1.62 -10.40 4.64
N THR A 108 0.74 -11.14 5.29
CA THR A 108 -0.70 -11.02 5.13
C THR A 108 -1.25 -10.27 6.33
N LEU A 109 -2.15 -9.32 6.10
CA LEU A 109 -2.67 -8.43 7.13
C LEU A 109 -4.15 -8.70 7.40
N ARG A 110 -4.55 -8.55 8.66
CA ARG A 110 -5.94 -8.59 9.09
C ARG A 110 -6.58 -7.25 8.78
N GLU A 111 -7.70 -7.30 8.06
CA GLU A 111 -8.44 -6.10 7.64
C GLU A 111 -8.96 -5.29 8.84
N ASP A 112 -9.39 -5.96 9.91
CA ASP A 112 -9.90 -5.32 11.11
C ASP A 112 -8.88 -4.36 11.76
N GLY A 113 -7.60 -4.74 11.83
CA GLY A 113 -6.53 -3.90 12.34
C GLY A 113 -6.27 -2.66 11.46
N ILE A 114 -6.26 -2.84 10.14
CA ILE A 114 -6.10 -1.72 9.19
C ILE A 114 -7.27 -0.74 9.29
N VAL A 115 -8.50 -1.25 9.35
CA VAL A 115 -9.71 -0.42 9.52
C VAL A 115 -9.70 0.32 10.86
N ALA A 116 -9.31 -0.35 11.95
CA ALA A 116 -9.20 0.28 13.27
C ALA A 116 -8.13 1.39 13.29
N ALA A 117 -6.97 1.17 12.63
CA ALA A 117 -5.92 2.17 12.53
C ALA A 117 -6.39 3.43 11.77
N ALA A 118 -7.09 3.26 10.64
CA ALA A 118 -7.68 4.36 9.89
C ALA A 118 -8.79 5.08 10.69
N ALA A 119 -9.63 4.33 11.40
CA ALA A 119 -10.71 4.89 12.22
C ALA A 119 -10.18 5.74 13.38
N ALA A 120 -9.07 5.34 14.00
CA ALA A 120 -8.39 6.13 15.04
C ALA A 120 -7.91 7.50 14.53
N ALA A 121 -7.68 7.65 13.22
CA ALA A 121 -7.34 8.91 12.55
C ALA A 121 -8.55 9.64 11.96
N GLY A 122 -9.80 9.21 12.25
CA GLY A 122 -11.04 9.85 11.81
C GLY A 122 -11.52 9.43 10.41
N PHE A 123 -11.04 8.30 9.90
CA PHE A 123 -11.43 7.78 8.57
C PHE A 123 -12.41 6.62 8.67
N LYS A 124 -13.37 6.58 7.77
CA LYS A 124 -14.37 5.51 7.65
C LYS A 124 -14.20 4.79 6.31
N PRO A 125 -14.28 3.45 6.27
CA PRO A 125 -14.21 2.72 5.01
C PRO A 125 -15.49 2.97 4.20
N VAL A 126 -15.34 3.45 2.95
CA VAL A 126 -16.46 3.73 2.03
C VAL A 126 -16.53 2.74 0.88
N ARG A 127 -15.41 2.10 0.53
CA ARG A 127 -15.38 1.09 -0.54
C ARG A 127 -14.35 0.01 -0.24
N ARG A 128 -14.70 -1.22 -0.58
CA ARG A 128 -13.80 -2.38 -0.53
C ARG A 128 -13.81 -3.11 -1.85
N SER A 129 -12.63 -3.55 -2.29
CA SER A 129 -12.47 -4.40 -3.48
C SER A 129 -11.48 -5.52 -3.16
N LEU A 130 -11.70 -6.68 -3.73
CA LEU A 130 -10.76 -7.79 -3.69
C LEU A 130 -10.32 -8.09 -5.11
N ASN A 131 -9.05 -7.85 -5.40
CA ASN A 131 -8.45 -8.22 -6.67
C ASN A 131 -7.84 -9.61 -6.54
N GLN A 132 -8.17 -10.48 -7.49
CA GLN A 132 -7.71 -11.87 -7.53
C GLN A 132 -7.08 -12.15 -8.88
N ALA A 133 -5.86 -12.63 -8.86
CA ALA A 133 -5.17 -13.21 -10.00
C ALA A 133 -4.54 -14.54 -9.54
N PRO A 134 -4.13 -15.43 -10.44
CA PRO A 134 -3.41 -16.63 -10.05
C PRO A 134 -2.23 -16.28 -9.15
N PHE A 135 -2.22 -16.82 -7.92
CA PHE A 135 -1.20 -16.60 -6.88
C PHE A 135 -1.07 -15.17 -6.32
N TYR A 136 -2.00 -14.26 -6.64
CA TYR A 136 -2.00 -12.90 -6.13
C TYR A 136 -3.40 -12.51 -5.64
N PHE A 137 -3.45 -12.08 -4.37
CA PHE A 137 -4.68 -11.57 -3.74
C PHE A 137 -4.35 -10.22 -3.09
N SER A 138 -5.08 -9.18 -3.49
CA SER A 138 -4.95 -7.86 -2.92
C SER A 138 -6.31 -7.32 -2.49
N ARG A 139 -6.43 -6.93 -1.24
CA ARG A 139 -7.56 -6.19 -0.69
C ARG A 139 -7.27 -4.71 -0.84
N LEU A 140 -8.15 -3.98 -1.51
CA LEU A 140 -8.11 -2.53 -1.58
C LEU A 140 -9.25 -1.96 -0.74
N ILE A 141 -8.94 -0.97 0.09
CA ILE A 141 -9.92 -0.22 0.87
C ILE A 141 -9.73 1.27 0.60
N ALA A 142 -10.83 1.93 0.23
CA ALA A 142 -10.90 3.38 0.21
C ALA A 142 -11.62 3.86 1.48
N PHE A 143 -11.02 4.84 2.13
CA PHE A 143 -11.52 5.50 3.32
C PHE A 143 -11.79 6.97 3.02
N GLU A 144 -12.76 7.54 3.71
CA GLU A 144 -13.09 8.96 3.69
C GLU A 144 -13.06 9.51 5.12
N ARG A 145 -12.58 10.73 5.27
CA ARG A 145 -12.58 11.41 6.57
C ARG A 145 -14.01 11.78 6.95
N GLY A 146 -14.41 11.41 8.16
CA GLY A 146 -15.74 11.70 8.70
C GLY A 146 -15.88 13.11 9.27
#